data_7292bd2241b3e64ef9d55136aa116a9a
#
_entry.id   7292bd2241b3e64ef9d55136aa116a9a
#
_cell.length_a   1.000
_cell.length_b   1.000
_cell.length_c   1.000
_cell.angle_alpha   90.00
_cell.angle_beta   90.00
_cell.angle_gamma   90.00
#
_symmetry.space_group_name_H-M   'P 1'
#
loop_
_entity.id
_entity.type
_entity.pdbx_description
1 polymer ?
#
loop_
_entity_poly.entity_id
_entity_poly.type
_entity_poly.pdbx_seq_one_letter_code
_entity_poly.pdbx_strand_id
1 'polypeptide(L)'
;MFFKNRCHITAVLVAGVLGISMVTGLTACGSSDGTKVVFTTGFGKNEVFRIGDESCSKAEIMIYLTTTQNQYENVYGTEIWNTSLNGVTLEDNVKETVLARIAQIKTMYLLAKEKEVTLDEAEEAKVVQAAQEYYSSLNDTEIEAMGATEEIVENLYREYAMADKVYQLIIQDINPEISDDEARKITVQQIFFATASTDMDGNLKPYSESSIQKAY
;
A
#
# COMPACT_ATOMS: atom_id res chain seq x y z
N MET A 1 4.45 10.33 14.00
CA MET A 1 3.03 10.63 14.18
C MET A 1 2.23 9.39 14.55
N PHE A 2 2.33 8.30 13.79
CA PHE A 2 1.66 7.02 14.10
C PHE A 2 1.95 6.46 15.49
N PHE A 3 3.14 6.70 16.03
CA PHE A 3 3.54 6.20 17.35
C PHE A 3 3.02 7.01 18.53
N LYS A 4 2.69 8.31 18.34
CA LYS A 4 2.25 9.17 19.46
C LYS A 4 0.83 8.84 19.92
N ASN A 5 0.00 8.24 19.04
CA ASN A 5 -1.39 7.87 19.31
C ASN A 5 -1.61 6.36 19.26
N ARG A 6 -0.73 5.58 19.90
CA ARG A 6 -0.78 4.10 19.95
C ARG A 6 -2.17 3.52 20.31
N CYS A 7 -2.93 4.24 21.14
CA CYS A 7 -4.29 3.82 21.53
C CYS A 7 -5.33 4.06 20.42
N HIS A 8 -5.17 5.12 19.64
CA HIS A 8 -6.16 5.49 18.62
C HIS A 8 -6.04 4.63 17.35
N ILE A 9 -4.80 4.26 16.94
CA ILE A 9 -4.59 3.40 15.77
C ILE A 9 -5.24 2.03 15.99
N THR A 10 -5.06 1.46 17.18
CA THR A 10 -5.67 0.16 17.51
C THR A 10 -7.20 0.25 17.55
N ALA A 11 -7.75 1.37 18.06
CA ALA A 11 -9.19 1.58 18.14
C ALA A 11 -9.83 1.85 16.76
N VAL A 12 -9.16 2.61 15.89
CA VAL A 12 -9.67 2.93 14.55
C VAL A 12 -9.63 1.71 13.63
N LEU A 13 -8.57 0.89 13.70
CA LEU A 13 -8.49 -0.35 12.93
C LEU A 13 -9.56 -1.37 13.36
N VAL A 14 -9.84 -1.47 14.65
CA VAL A 14 -10.90 -2.34 15.17
C VAL A 14 -12.30 -1.79 14.85
N ALA A 15 -12.50 -0.47 14.89
CA ALA A 15 -13.78 0.16 14.53
C ALA A 15 -14.08 0.05 13.02
N GLY A 16 -13.08 0.17 12.16
CA GLY A 16 -13.25 -0.01 10.71
C GLY A 16 -13.66 -1.44 10.33
N VAL A 17 -13.12 -2.43 11.01
CA VAL A 17 -13.48 -3.85 10.81
C VAL A 17 -14.86 -4.17 11.39
N LEU A 18 -15.25 -3.56 12.49
CA LEU A 18 -16.59 -3.75 13.09
C LEU A 18 -17.70 -3.06 12.26
N GLY A 19 -17.39 -1.99 11.52
CA GLY A 19 -18.35 -1.31 10.63
C GLY A 19 -18.76 -2.16 9.42
N ILE A 20 -17.95 -3.12 9.00
CA ILE A 20 -18.25 -4.04 7.89
C ILE A 20 -19.13 -5.22 8.35
N SER A 21 -19.18 -5.51 9.65
CA SER A 21 -19.94 -6.65 10.19
C SER A 21 -21.43 -6.40 10.34
N MET A 22 -21.96 -5.22 10.00
CA MET A 22 -23.41 -4.90 10.08
C MET A 22 -24.11 -4.79 8.74
N VAL A 23 -23.61 -5.44 7.69
CA VAL A 23 -24.43 -5.67 6.49
C VAL A 23 -25.15 -7.00 6.67
N THR A 24 -26.26 -6.89 7.38
CA THR A 24 -27.27 -7.95 7.51
C THR A 24 -27.77 -8.39 6.15
N GLY A 25 -27.67 -9.69 5.91
CA GLY A 25 -28.69 -10.44 5.19
C GLY A 25 -28.97 -10.03 3.75
N LEU A 26 -28.09 -10.41 2.83
CA LEU A 26 -28.51 -10.73 1.48
C LEU A 26 -28.47 -12.25 1.33
N THR A 27 -29.65 -12.86 1.51
CA THR A 27 -29.92 -14.20 1.06
C THR A 27 -29.85 -14.19 -0.48
N ALA A 28 -28.70 -14.48 -1.04
CA ALA A 28 -28.56 -14.84 -2.43
C ALA A 28 -28.79 -16.34 -2.56
N CYS A 29 -30.00 -16.74 -2.87
CA CYS A 29 -30.29 -18.00 -3.52
C CYS A 29 -29.73 -17.98 -4.94
N GLY A 30 -28.84 -18.89 -5.29
CA GLY A 30 -28.38 -19.07 -6.67
C GLY A 30 -27.10 -19.91 -6.71
N SER A 31 -27.28 -21.24 -6.78
CA SER A 31 -26.45 -22.31 -7.39
C SER A 31 -24.94 -22.16 -7.51
N SER A 32 -24.24 -23.08 -6.82
CA SER A 32 -23.10 -23.89 -7.27
C SER A 32 -21.89 -23.17 -7.87
N ASP A 33 -20.98 -22.73 -7.05
CA ASP A 33 -19.63 -23.26 -6.89
C ASP A 33 -18.99 -22.55 -5.67
N GLY A 34 -18.58 -23.36 -4.73
CA GLY A 34 -18.52 -23.03 -3.33
C GLY A 34 -17.42 -22.08 -2.92
N THR A 35 -17.63 -20.80 -3.01
CA THR A 35 -16.93 -19.86 -2.13
C THR A 35 -17.63 -19.86 -0.77
N LYS A 36 -17.18 -20.72 0.14
CA LYS A 36 -17.62 -20.70 1.53
C LYS A 36 -17.05 -19.45 2.20
N VAL A 37 -17.88 -18.44 2.39
CA VAL A 37 -17.57 -17.37 3.33
C VAL A 37 -17.71 -17.94 4.74
N VAL A 38 -16.61 -18.27 5.37
CA VAL A 38 -16.57 -18.74 6.74
C VAL A 38 -16.39 -17.51 7.62
N PHE A 39 -17.46 -17.13 8.33
CA PHE A 39 -17.31 -16.13 9.40
C PHE A 39 -16.67 -16.84 10.59
N THR A 40 -15.37 -16.60 10.81
CA THR A 40 -14.70 -17.02 12.03
C THR A 40 -14.97 -16.00 13.11
N THR A 41 -15.73 -16.36 14.11
CA THR A 41 -15.89 -15.59 15.34
C THR A 41 -14.60 -15.75 16.18
N GLY A 42 -13.79 -14.71 16.22
CA GLY A 42 -12.61 -14.61 17.07
C GLY A 42 -11.31 -14.46 16.30
N PHE A 43 -10.83 -13.22 16.25
CA PHE A 43 -9.46 -12.95 15.81
C PHE A 43 -8.47 -13.38 16.91
N GLY A 44 -7.30 -13.89 16.51
CA GLY A 44 -6.18 -14.09 17.40
C GLY A 44 -5.74 -12.76 18.05
N LYS A 45 -5.03 -12.82 19.18
CA LYS A 45 -4.65 -11.62 19.96
C LYS A 45 -3.93 -10.52 19.14
N ASN A 46 -3.21 -10.91 18.09
CA ASN A 46 -2.45 -10.01 17.23
C ASN A 46 -2.97 -9.99 15.78
N GLU A 47 -4.09 -10.64 15.51
CA GLU A 47 -4.70 -10.70 14.18
C GLU A 47 -5.62 -9.50 13.99
N VAL A 48 -5.51 -8.85 12.82
CA VAL A 48 -6.31 -7.67 12.47
C VAL A 48 -7.41 -8.04 11.49
N PHE A 49 -7.09 -8.86 10.48
CA PHE A 49 -8.08 -9.41 9.55
C PHE A 49 -7.61 -10.77 9.03
N ARG A 50 -8.53 -11.47 8.35
CA ARG A 50 -8.26 -12.76 7.71
C ARG A 50 -8.96 -12.84 6.36
N ILE A 51 -8.28 -13.40 5.38
CA ILE A 51 -8.84 -13.69 4.06
C ILE A 51 -8.59 -15.18 3.79
N GLY A 52 -9.66 -15.98 3.71
CA GLY A 52 -9.51 -17.42 3.65
C GLY A 52 -8.74 -17.96 4.87
N ASP A 53 -7.65 -18.67 4.61
CA ASP A 53 -6.77 -19.21 5.64
C ASP A 53 -5.60 -18.28 6.01
N GLU A 54 -5.46 -17.17 5.29
CA GLU A 54 -4.36 -16.22 5.52
C GLU A 54 -4.78 -15.12 6.50
N SER A 55 -4.10 -15.06 7.64
CA SER A 55 -4.28 -14.01 8.62
C SER A 55 -3.29 -12.86 8.38
N CYS A 56 -3.72 -11.66 8.75
CA CYS A 56 -2.86 -10.49 8.79
C CYS A 56 -2.68 -10.05 10.22
N SER A 57 -1.45 -10.02 10.67
CA SER A 57 -1.09 -9.60 12.02
C SER A 57 -0.93 -8.08 12.13
N LYS A 58 -1.01 -7.59 13.36
CA LYS A 58 -0.71 -6.19 13.66
C LYS A 58 0.72 -5.79 13.24
N ALA A 59 1.70 -6.69 13.43
CA ALA A 59 3.08 -6.42 13.08
C ALA A 59 3.24 -6.20 11.56
N GLU A 60 2.59 -7.02 10.73
CA GLU A 60 2.60 -6.84 9.28
C GLU A 60 2.06 -5.46 8.88
N ILE A 61 0.92 -5.05 9.43
CA ILE A 61 0.35 -3.73 9.15
C ILE A 61 1.28 -2.61 9.60
N MET A 62 1.89 -2.75 10.78
CA MET A 62 2.80 -1.74 11.31
C MET A 62 4.07 -1.59 10.46
N ILE A 63 4.60 -2.68 9.89
CA ILE A 63 5.73 -2.65 8.96
C ILE A 63 5.38 -1.84 7.71
N TYR A 64 4.24 -2.11 7.08
CA TYR A 64 3.80 -1.35 5.90
C TYR A 64 3.51 0.12 6.22
N LEU A 65 2.85 0.41 7.35
CA LEU A 65 2.56 1.78 7.76
C LEU A 65 3.82 2.58 8.04
N THR A 66 4.79 2.00 8.78
CA THR A 66 6.05 2.69 9.10
C THR A 66 6.87 2.93 7.84
N THR A 67 6.97 1.93 6.95
CA THR A 67 7.65 2.09 5.67
C THR A 67 7.03 3.21 4.84
N THR A 68 5.69 3.23 4.76
CA THR A 68 4.97 4.28 4.03
C THR A 68 5.16 5.64 4.69
N GLN A 69 5.09 5.72 6.01
CA GLN A 69 5.36 6.95 6.76
C GLN A 69 6.76 7.49 6.44
N ASN A 70 7.78 6.66 6.54
CA ASN A 70 9.16 7.06 6.27
C ASN A 70 9.34 7.55 4.82
N GLN A 71 8.68 6.91 3.85
CA GLN A 71 8.70 7.37 2.45
C GLN A 71 8.09 8.76 2.29
N TYR A 72 6.93 9.01 2.89
CA TYR A 72 6.29 10.33 2.82
C TYR A 72 7.12 11.38 3.54
N GLU A 73 7.61 11.10 4.74
CA GLU A 73 8.41 12.05 5.52
C GLU A 73 9.74 12.39 4.87
N ASN A 74 10.39 11.42 4.22
CA ASN A 74 11.63 11.65 3.48
C ASN A 74 11.46 12.58 2.26
N VAL A 75 10.27 12.57 1.64
CA VAL A 75 10.00 13.40 0.44
C VAL A 75 9.39 14.75 0.81
N TYR A 76 8.47 14.78 1.77
CA TYR A 76 7.62 15.94 2.05
C TYR A 76 7.83 16.53 3.46
N GLY A 77 8.67 15.90 4.30
CA GLY A 77 8.82 16.27 5.71
C GLY A 77 7.64 15.83 6.57
N THR A 78 7.80 15.97 7.90
CA THR A 78 6.80 15.51 8.88
C THR A 78 5.49 16.32 8.87
N GLU A 79 5.53 17.55 8.35
CA GLU A 79 4.35 18.42 8.27
C GLU A 79 3.30 17.92 7.27
N ILE A 80 3.65 16.97 6.40
CA ILE A 80 2.71 16.38 5.42
C ILE A 80 1.47 15.80 6.10
N TRP A 81 1.61 15.29 7.33
CA TRP A 81 0.52 14.67 8.08
C TRP A 81 -0.55 15.66 8.57
N ASN A 82 -0.28 16.96 8.51
CA ASN A 82 -1.27 18.01 8.79
C ASN A 82 -2.20 18.24 7.59
N THR A 83 -1.93 17.61 6.45
CA THR A 83 -2.71 17.76 5.23
C THR A 83 -4.03 16.99 5.32
N SER A 84 -5.11 17.64 4.88
CA SER A 84 -6.41 16.99 4.68
C SER A 84 -6.96 17.33 3.31
N LEU A 85 -7.64 16.36 2.68
CA LEU A 85 -8.30 16.54 1.39
C LEU A 85 -9.77 16.11 1.54
N ASN A 86 -10.69 17.02 1.21
CA ASN A 86 -12.13 16.77 1.31
C ASN A 86 -12.60 16.30 2.71
N GLY A 87 -11.94 16.77 3.77
CA GLY A 87 -12.26 16.41 5.16
C GLY A 87 -11.67 15.08 5.65
N VAL A 88 -10.92 14.38 4.81
CA VAL A 88 -10.16 13.17 5.19
C VAL A 88 -8.70 13.57 5.39
N THR A 89 -8.09 13.15 6.50
CA THR A 89 -6.68 13.39 6.76
C THR A 89 -5.81 12.50 5.87
N LEU A 90 -4.61 12.96 5.52
CA LEU A 90 -3.65 12.11 4.81
C LEU A 90 -3.33 10.85 5.61
N GLU A 91 -3.26 10.96 6.93
CA GLU A 91 -3.03 9.83 7.83
C GLU A 91 -4.10 8.75 7.67
N ASP A 92 -5.39 9.13 7.65
CA ASP A 92 -6.50 8.18 7.49
C ASP A 92 -6.49 7.55 6.09
N ASN A 93 -6.23 8.36 5.06
CA ASN A 93 -6.13 7.86 3.68
C ASN A 93 -4.99 6.85 3.53
N VAL A 94 -3.82 7.12 4.11
CA VAL A 94 -2.68 6.18 4.08
C VAL A 94 -3.01 4.89 4.82
N LYS A 95 -3.69 4.95 5.97
CA LYS A 95 -4.11 3.74 6.70
C LYS A 95 -5.04 2.87 5.85
N GLU A 96 -6.05 3.47 5.22
CA GLU A 96 -6.98 2.74 4.35
C GLU A 96 -6.25 2.14 3.13
N THR A 97 -5.38 2.91 2.50
CA THR A 97 -4.60 2.46 1.35
C THR A 97 -3.69 1.30 1.69
N VAL A 98 -3.01 1.35 2.83
CA VAL A 98 -2.14 0.27 3.30
C VAL A 98 -2.94 -0.99 3.59
N LEU A 99 -4.08 -0.87 4.27
CA LEU A 99 -4.95 -2.03 4.54
C LEU A 99 -5.44 -2.67 3.24
N ALA A 100 -5.90 -1.87 2.28
CA ALA A 100 -6.36 -2.37 0.98
C ALA A 100 -5.23 -3.08 0.22
N ARG A 101 -4.01 -2.53 0.25
CA ARG A 101 -2.84 -3.13 -0.39
C ARG A 101 -2.47 -4.48 0.22
N ILE A 102 -2.45 -4.57 1.56
CA ILE A 102 -2.14 -5.85 2.23
C ILE A 102 -3.22 -6.88 1.92
N ALA A 103 -4.49 -6.49 1.94
CA ALA A 103 -5.60 -7.38 1.57
C ALA A 103 -5.46 -7.88 0.13
N GLN A 104 -5.05 -7.02 -0.80
CA GLN A 104 -4.77 -7.41 -2.19
C GLN A 104 -3.61 -8.41 -2.27
N ILE A 105 -2.49 -8.16 -1.57
CA ILE A 105 -1.35 -9.09 -1.55
C ILE A 105 -1.76 -10.45 -1.00
N LYS A 106 -2.48 -10.51 0.14
CA LYS A 106 -2.98 -11.77 0.72
C LYS A 106 -3.91 -12.51 -0.24
N THR A 107 -4.78 -11.79 -0.95
CA THR A 107 -5.68 -12.39 -1.95
C THR A 107 -4.89 -13.00 -3.12
N MET A 108 -3.90 -12.27 -3.63
CA MET A 108 -3.04 -12.77 -4.71
C MET A 108 -2.14 -13.91 -4.25
N TYR A 109 -1.66 -13.88 -3.02
CA TYR A 109 -0.91 -14.98 -2.42
C TYR A 109 -1.75 -16.25 -2.30
N LEU A 110 -3.02 -16.14 -1.86
CA LEU A 110 -3.95 -17.27 -1.86
C LEU A 110 -4.16 -17.84 -3.27
N LEU A 111 -4.31 -16.95 -4.26
CA LEU A 111 -4.42 -17.37 -5.66
C LEU A 111 -3.14 -18.07 -6.15
N ALA A 112 -1.97 -17.59 -5.74
CA ALA A 112 -0.70 -18.24 -6.03
C ALA A 112 -0.65 -19.67 -5.46
N LYS A 113 -1.11 -19.85 -4.22
CA LYS A 113 -1.21 -21.16 -3.58
C LYS A 113 -2.20 -22.07 -4.30
N GLU A 114 -3.37 -21.57 -4.67
CA GLU A 114 -4.38 -22.32 -5.43
C GLU A 114 -3.86 -22.78 -6.80
N LYS A 115 -3.05 -21.93 -7.44
CA LYS A 115 -2.44 -22.25 -8.75
C LYS A 115 -1.11 -22.99 -8.64
N GLU A 116 -0.71 -23.41 -7.45
CA GLU A 116 0.54 -24.12 -7.18
C GLU A 116 1.79 -23.34 -7.67
N VAL A 117 1.72 -22.01 -7.67
CA VAL A 117 2.86 -21.16 -8.00
C VAL A 117 3.86 -21.23 -6.84
N THR A 118 5.13 -21.48 -7.16
CA THR A 118 6.22 -21.56 -6.19
C THR A 118 7.36 -20.66 -6.63
N LEU A 119 8.14 -20.17 -5.67
CA LEU A 119 9.40 -19.50 -5.95
C LEU A 119 10.47 -20.56 -6.25
N ASP A 120 11.34 -20.30 -7.19
CA ASP A 120 12.54 -21.09 -7.39
C ASP A 120 13.63 -20.73 -6.37
N GLU A 121 14.73 -21.47 -6.36
CA GLU A 121 15.84 -21.25 -5.41
C GLU A 121 16.47 -19.85 -5.52
N ALA A 122 16.56 -19.31 -6.73
CA ALA A 122 17.14 -17.98 -6.95
C ALA A 122 16.17 -16.86 -6.52
N GLU A 123 14.88 -17.06 -6.72
CA GLU A 123 13.82 -16.15 -6.26
C GLU A 123 13.74 -16.16 -4.73
N GLU A 124 13.77 -17.35 -4.12
CA GLU A 124 13.77 -17.49 -2.65
C GLU A 124 15.00 -16.84 -2.02
N ALA A 125 16.17 -17.02 -2.60
CA ALA A 125 17.39 -16.36 -2.13
C ALA A 125 17.29 -14.82 -2.17
N LYS A 126 16.64 -14.25 -3.19
CA LYS A 126 16.38 -12.81 -3.27
C LYS A 126 15.40 -12.33 -2.21
N VAL A 127 14.36 -13.13 -1.94
CA VAL A 127 13.38 -12.84 -0.87
C VAL A 127 14.10 -12.75 0.47
N VAL A 128 14.89 -13.75 0.82
CA VAL A 128 15.65 -13.80 2.07
C VAL A 128 16.62 -12.62 2.17
N GLN A 129 17.39 -12.37 1.11
CA GLN A 129 18.32 -11.24 1.08
C GLN A 129 17.61 -9.90 1.30
N ALA A 130 16.54 -9.63 0.56
CA ALA A 130 15.81 -8.38 0.66
C ALA A 130 15.16 -8.20 2.04
N ALA A 131 14.62 -9.27 2.62
CA ALA A 131 14.08 -9.27 3.97
C ALA A 131 15.14 -8.95 5.03
N GLN A 132 16.33 -9.56 4.92
CA GLN A 132 17.46 -9.30 5.81
C GLN A 132 17.98 -7.86 5.68
N GLU A 133 18.11 -7.36 4.46
CA GLU A 133 18.52 -5.97 4.20
C GLU A 133 17.54 -4.99 4.84
N TYR A 134 16.23 -5.20 4.64
CA TYR A 134 15.21 -4.37 5.27
C TYR A 134 15.28 -4.46 6.80
N TYR A 135 15.26 -5.66 7.38
CA TYR A 135 15.29 -5.82 8.83
C TYR A 135 16.55 -5.20 9.47
N SER A 136 17.69 -5.36 8.84
CA SER A 136 18.96 -4.79 9.29
C SER A 136 19.01 -3.26 9.17
N SER A 137 18.14 -2.65 8.36
CA SER A 137 18.02 -1.20 8.24
C SER A 137 17.19 -0.55 9.34
N LEU A 138 16.44 -1.35 10.09
CA LEU A 138 15.60 -0.88 11.20
C LEU A 138 16.42 -0.66 12.46
N ASN A 139 16.06 0.37 13.22
CA ASN A 139 16.60 0.56 14.57
C ASN A 139 15.74 -0.14 15.62
N ASP A 140 16.29 -0.31 16.83
CA ASP A 140 15.60 -1.03 17.93
C ASP A 140 14.23 -0.43 18.27
N THR A 141 14.09 0.89 18.20
CA THR A 141 12.82 1.56 18.48
C THR A 141 11.76 1.23 17.43
N GLU A 142 12.14 1.16 16.18
CA GLU A 142 11.25 0.75 15.08
C GLU A 142 10.86 -0.72 15.21
N ILE A 143 11.82 -1.60 15.48
CA ILE A 143 11.59 -3.03 15.69
C ILE A 143 10.58 -3.25 16.82
N GLU A 144 10.80 -2.61 17.99
CA GLU A 144 9.90 -2.73 19.13
C GLU A 144 8.51 -2.16 18.83
N ALA A 145 8.44 -1.00 18.21
CA ALA A 145 7.18 -0.31 17.92
C ALA A 145 6.31 -1.06 16.92
N MET A 146 6.92 -1.67 15.92
CA MET A 146 6.24 -2.50 14.92
C MET A 146 5.95 -3.90 15.44
N GLY A 147 6.73 -4.40 16.42
CA GLY A 147 6.75 -5.80 16.80
C GLY A 147 7.30 -6.68 15.67
N ALA A 148 8.25 -6.14 14.90
CA ALA A 148 8.84 -6.83 13.77
C ALA A 148 9.82 -7.90 14.24
N THR A 149 9.85 -9.02 13.51
CA THR A 149 10.89 -10.05 13.60
C THR A 149 11.38 -10.39 12.22
N GLU A 150 12.59 -10.93 12.11
CA GLU A 150 13.12 -11.39 10.81
C GLU A 150 12.15 -12.33 10.08
N GLU A 151 11.54 -13.27 10.83
CA GLU A 151 10.56 -14.22 10.28
C GLU A 151 9.32 -13.52 9.71
N ILE A 152 8.78 -12.51 10.41
CA ILE A 152 7.62 -11.75 9.92
C ILE A 152 7.99 -11.00 8.65
N VAL A 153 9.15 -10.36 8.62
CA VAL A 153 9.62 -9.63 7.45
C VAL A 153 9.85 -10.57 6.27
N GLU A 154 10.52 -11.69 6.49
CA GLU A 154 10.78 -12.70 5.44
C GLU A 154 9.47 -13.25 4.87
N ASN A 155 8.49 -13.55 5.70
CA ASN A 155 7.17 -14.00 5.25
C ASN A 155 6.44 -12.92 4.42
N LEU A 156 6.51 -11.65 4.82
CA LEU A 156 5.95 -10.55 4.04
C LEU A 156 6.56 -10.44 2.64
N TYR A 157 7.88 -10.54 2.54
CA TYR A 157 8.56 -10.50 1.24
C TYR A 157 8.24 -11.72 0.39
N ARG A 158 8.11 -12.91 0.99
CA ARG A 158 7.71 -14.14 0.28
C ARG A 158 6.29 -14.05 -0.24
N GLU A 159 5.34 -13.60 0.57
CA GLU A 159 3.96 -13.40 0.15
C GLU A 159 3.86 -12.40 -1.00
N TYR A 160 4.60 -11.30 -0.91
CA TYR A 160 4.66 -10.31 -1.97
C TYR A 160 5.25 -10.89 -3.27
N ALA A 161 6.36 -11.61 -3.19
CA ALA A 161 7.00 -12.22 -4.35
C ALA A 161 6.09 -13.24 -5.05
N MET A 162 5.39 -14.07 -4.28
CA MET A 162 4.43 -15.02 -4.83
C MET A 162 3.21 -14.32 -5.43
N ALA A 163 2.70 -13.27 -4.80
CA ALA A 163 1.61 -12.45 -5.32
C ALA A 163 2.00 -11.77 -6.64
N ASP A 164 3.20 -11.24 -6.73
CA ASP A 164 3.73 -10.65 -7.98
C ASP A 164 3.91 -11.72 -9.05
N LYS A 165 4.49 -12.86 -8.72
CA LYS A 165 4.70 -13.96 -9.67
C LYS A 165 3.39 -14.47 -10.27
N VAL A 166 2.35 -14.69 -9.47
CA VAL A 166 1.04 -15.09 -9.97
C VAL A 166 0.40 -14.01 -10.83
N TYR A 167 0.57 -12.75 -10.44
CA TYR A 167 0.09 -11.63 -11.25
C TYR A 167 0.76 -11.63 -12.63
N GLN A 168 2.07 -11.77 -12.70
CA GLN A 168 2.80 -11.85 -13.97
C GLN A 168 2.34 -13.03 -14.83
N LEU A 169 2.08 -14.19 -14.22
CA LEU A 169 1.54 -15.37 -14.92
C LEU A 169 0.15 -15.12 -15.50
N ILE A 170 -0.70 -14.37 -14.80
CA ILE A 170 -2.05 -14.08 -15.28
C ILE A 170 -2.02 -13.12 -16.47
N ILE A 171 -1.14 -12.12 -16.43
CA ILE A 171 -1.10 -11.09 -17.46
C ILE A 171 -0.20 -11.43 -18.64
N GLN A 172 0.65 -12.46 -18.56
CA GLN A 172 1.61 -12.81 -19.60
C GLN A 172 0.98 -13.06 -20.97
N ASP A 173 -0.25 -13.62 -20.99
CA ASP A 173 -0.98 -13.94 -22.21
C ASP A 173 -1.96 -12.82 -22.60
N ILE A 174 -2.03 -11.75 -21.83
CA ILE A 174 -2.85 -10.60 -22.17
C ILE A 174 -2.10 -9.77 -23.19
N ASN A 175 -2.49 -9.93 -24.46
CA ASN A 175 -2.05 -9.04 -25.52
C ASN A 175 -3.09 -7.91 -25.62
N PRO A 176 -2.83 -6.72 -25.07
CA PRO A 176 -3.74 -5.60 -25.26
C PRO A 176 -3.77 -5.30 -26.75
N GLU A 177 -4.90 -5.54 -27.40
CA GLU A 177 -5.15 -5.01 -28.75
C GLU A 177 -5.20 -3.48 -28.63
N ILE A 178 -4.03 -2.87 -28.69
CA ILE A 178 -3.93 -1.41 -28.75
C ILE A 178 -4.22 -1.05 -30.20
N SER A 179 -5.31 -0.31 -30.45
CA SER A 179 -5.62 0.20 -31.78
C SER A 179 -4.49 1.12 -32.26
N ASP A 180 -4.29 1.21 -33.58
CA ASP A 180 -3.29 2.12 -34.13
C ASP A 180 -3.47 3.57 -33.68
N ASP A 181 -4.71 3.97 -33.37
CA ASP A 181 -5.03 5.29 -32.82
C ASP A 181 -4.60 5.45 -31.36
N GLU A 182 -4.72 4.42 -30.52
CA GLU A 182 -4.25 4.42 -29.14
C GLU A 182 -2.73 4.28 -29.03
N ALA A 183 -2.11 3.56 -29.98
CA ALA A 183 -0.66 3.44 -30.07
C ALA A 183 0.02 4.68 -30.67
N ARG A 184 -0.75 5.65 -31.18
CA ARG A 184 -0.23 6.84 -31.83
C ARG A 184 0.55 7.70 -30.86
N LYS A 185 1.86 7.80 -31.10
CA LYS A 185 2.72 8.75 -30.41
C LYS A 185 2.61 10.11 -31.09
N ILE A 186 2.31 11.14 -30.30
CA ILE A 186 2.42 12.53 -30.76
C ILE A 186 3.69 13.14 -30.20
N THR A 187 4.42 13.87 -31.02
CA THR A 187 5.52 14.72 -30.55
C THR A 187 4.93 16.09 -30.24
N VAL A 188 5.06 16.53 -29.00
CA VAL A 188 4.66 17.87 -28.60
C VAL A 188 5.91 18.69 -28.31
N GLN A 189 5.89 19.96 -28.76
CA GLN A 189 6.86 20.94 -28.34
C GLN A 189 6.20 21.82 -27.30
N GLN A 190 6.78 21.86 -26.09
CA GLN A 190 6.28 22.67 -25.00
C GLN A 190 7.22 23.84 -24.79
N ILE A 191 6.66 25.05 -24.73
CA ILE A 191 7.36 26.26 -24.33
C ILE A 191 6.84 26.61 -22.93
N PHE A 192 7.74 26.65 -21.96
CA PHE A 192 7.40 26.98 -20.58
C PHE A 192 7.83 28.41 -20.25
N PHE A 193 6.89 29.23 -19.84
CA PHE A 193 7.14 30.57 -19.33
C PHE A 193 6.90 30.60 -17.82
N ALA A 194 7.97 30.82 -17.05
CA ALA A 194 7.83 31.02 -15.62
C ALA A 194 7.18 32.39 -15.34
N THR A 195 6.06 32.38 -14.63
CA THR A 195 5.36 33.61 -14.19
C THR A 195 5.66 34.02 -12.78
N ALA A 196 6.42 33.21 -12.05
CA ALA A 196 6.87 33.47 -10.68
C ALA A 196 8.23 32.84 -10.43
N SER A 197 8.95 33.35 -9.44
CA SER A 197 10.14 32.72 -8.85
C SER A 197 9.86 32.37 -7.38
N THR A 198 10.67 31.49 -6.82
CA THR A 198 10.65 31.20 -5.38
C THR A 198 11.76 32.01 -4.71
N ASP A 199 11.46 32.74 -3.63
CA ASP A 199 12.46 33.42 -2.83
C ASP A 199 13.27 32.47 -1.94
N MET A 200 14.26 33.01 -1.18
CA MET A 200 15.11 32.18 -0.31
C MET A 200 14.35 31.57 0.87
N ASP A 201 13.16 32.06 1.17
CA ASP A 201 12.30 31.58 2.24
C ASP A 201 11.23 30.58 1.73
N GLY A 202 11.28 30.24 0.43
CA GLY A 202 10.36 29.28 -0.19
C GLY A 202 9.03 29.88 -0.65
N ASN A 203 8.83 31.22 -0.57
CA ASN A 203 7.59 31.84 -0.98
C ASN A 203 7.57 32.16 -2.48
N LEU A 204 6.43 31.93 -3.13
CA LEU A 204 6.21 32.28 -4.53
C LEU A 204 6.14 33.79 -4.69
N LYS A 205 7.02 34.33 -5.52
CA LYS A 205 7.08 35.78 -5.88
C LYS A 205 6.72 35.91 -7.37
N PRO A 206 5.53 36.45 -7.69
CA PRO A 206 5.11 36.66 -9.07
C PRO A 206 6.02 37.66 -9.79
N TYR A 207 6.30 37.41 -11.05
CA TYR A 207 6.93 38.43 -11.92
C TYR A 207 5.93 39.53 -12.25
N SER A 208 6.45 40.73 -12.58
CA SER A 208 5.60 41.79 -13.05
C SER A 208 4.94 41.43 -14.40
N GLU A 209 3.74 41.96 -14.62
CA GLU A 209 3.01 41.76 -15.85
C GLU A 209 3.80 42.14 -17.10
N SER A 210 4.57 43.22 -17.00
CA SER A 210 5.48 43.69 -18.05
C SER A 210 6.64 42.72 -18.33
N SER A 211 7.10 41.98 -17.31
CA SER A 211 8.14 40.96 -17.47
C SER A 211 7.58 39.70 -18.12
N ILE A 212 6.36 39.33 -17.78
CA ILE A 212 5.65 38.17 -18.37
C ILE A 212 5.37 38.45 -19.86
N GLN A 213 4.85 39.63 -20.19
CA GLN A 213 4.57 40.02 -21.57
C GLN A 213 5.81 40.11 -22.46
N LYS A 214 6.99 40.42 -21.90
CA LYS A 214 8.24 40.39 -22.68
C LYS A 214 8.77 39.00 -22.99
N ALA A 215 8.34 38.00 -22.26
CA ALA A 215 8.70 36.60 -22.48
C ALA A 215 7.79 35.92 -23.51
N TYR A 216 6.61 36.49 -23.78
CA TYR A 216 5.72 36.10 -24.86
C TYR A 216 6.19 36.66 -26.19
#